data_5f905f95f18250ec6880c0c1a469ff07
#
_entry.id   5f905f95f18250ec6880c0c1a469ff07
#
_cell.length_a   1.000
_cell.length_b   1.000
_cell.length_c   1.000
_cell.angle_alpha   90.00
_cell.angle_beta   90.00
_cell.angle_gamma   90.00
#
_symmetry.space_group_name_H-M   'P 1'
#
loop_
_entity.id
_entity.type
_entity.pdbx_description
1 polymer ?
#
loop_
_entity_poly.entity_id
_entity_poly.type
_entity_poly.pdbx_seq_one_letter_code
_entity_poly.pdbx_strand_id
1 'polypeptide(L)' 'GHDRQPSAFLVYLYLWRHTHGAGQDTAQISLFDLSSGTGLSKRSVQEALQWLSKRRLISIQRASITAVPVYTVKRPWAR' A
#
# COMPACT_ATOMS: atom_id res chain seq x y z
N GLY A 1 2.67 17.44 -15.55
CA GLY A 1 2.17 16.71 -14.42
C GLY A 1 2.48 15.31 -14.61
N HIS A 2 3.54 15.13 -14.40
CA HIS A 2 4.07 13.88 -14.71
C HIS A 2 4.22 12.99 -13.51
N ASP A 3 3.68 13.42 -12.40
CA ASP A 3 3.70 12.63 -11.19
C ASP A 3 2.43 11.82 -11.02
N ARG A 4 1.70 11.62 -12.07
CA ARG A 4 0.49 10.82 -11.98
C ARG A 4 0.85 9.38 -11.77
N GLN A 5 0.27 8.81 -10.73
CA GLN A 5 0.46 7.40 -10.41
C GLN A 5 -0.89 6.77 -10.17
N PRO A 6 -1.64 6.46 -11.23
CA PRO A 6 -2.95 5.81 -11.05
C PRO A 6 -2.81 4.50 -10.29
N SER A 7 -1.72 3.77 -10.54
CA SER A 7 -1.47 2.53 -9.82
C SER A 7 -1.32 2.77 -8.33
N ALA A 8 -0.62 3.86 -7.96
CA ALA A 8 -0.45 4.20 -6.55
C ALA A 8 -1.79 4.50 -5.90
N PHE A 9 -2.67 5.20 -6.61
CA PHE A 9 -4.00 5.50 -6.08
C PHE A 9 -4.79 4.22 -5.82
N LEU A 10 -4.77 3.28 -6.76
CA LEU A 10 -5.46 2.01 -6.61
C LEU A 10 -4.92 1.21 -5.43
N VAL A 11 -3.60 1.16 -5.29
CA VAL A 11 -2.97 0.46 -4.19
C VAL A 11 -3.32 1.13 -2.86
N TYR A 12 -3.29 2.45 -2.83
CA TYR A 12 -3.63 3.20 -1.62
C TYR A 12 -5.07 2.92 -1.19
N LEU A 13 -6.01 2.93 -2.13
CA LEU A 13 -7.41 2.64 -1.84
C LEU A 13 -7.58 1.22 -1.32
N TYR A 14 -6.88 0.26 -1.93
CA TYR A 14 -6.95 -1.12 -1.49
C TYR A 14 -6.46 -1.24 -0.05
N LEU A 15 -5.32 -0.63 0.25
CA LEU A 15 -4.77 -0.65 1.59
C LEU A 15 -5.69 0.07 2.57
N TRP A 16 -6.25 1.19 2.16
CA TRP A 16 -7.18 1.94 2.99
C TRP A 16 -8.37 1.08 3.41
N ARG A 17 -8.94 0.36 2.45
CA ARG A 17 -10.11 -0.48 2.73
C ARG A 17 -9.77 -1.61 3.69
N HIS A 18 -8.56 -2.11 3.63
CA HIS A 18 -8.13 -3.21 4.49
C HIS A 18 -7.56 -2.74 5.82
N THR A 19 -7.39 -1.44 6.00
CA THR A 19 -6.95 -0.87 7.26
C THR A 19 -8.09 -0.08 7.88
N HIS A 20 -8.24 1.17 7.46
CA HIS A 20 -9.24 2.05 8.07
C HIS A 20 -10.67 1.59 7.80
N GLY A 21 -10.91 1.02 6.66
CA GLY A 21 -12.22 0.47 6.34
C GLY A 21 -12.60 -0.70 7.25
N ALA A 22 -11.60 -1.39 7.78
CA ALA A 22 -11.80 -2.50 8.71
C ALA A 22 -11.59 -2.09 10.16
N GLY A 23 -11.40 -0.80 10.43
CA GLY A 23 -11.19 -0.31 11.78
C GLY A 23 -9.79 -0.53 12.31
N GLN A 24 -8.81 -0.70 11.44
CA GLN A 24 -7.43 -0.92 11.81
C GLN A 24 -6.53 0.09 11.14
N ASP A 25 -5.32 0.28 11.69
CA ASP A 25 -4.33 1.16 11.08
C ASP A 25 -3.36 0.37 10.20
N THR A 26 -3.28 -0.92 10.38
CA THR A 26 -2.31 -1.76 9.68
C THR A 26 -3.00 -2.93 9.00
N ALA A 27 -2.34 -3.47 7.98
CA ALA A 27 -2.82 -4.67 7.30
C ALA A 27 -1.62 -5.48 6.86
N GLN A 28 -1.69 -6.78 7.06
CA GLN A 28 -0.66 -7.70 6.60
C GLN A 28 -1.13 -8.31 5.29
N ILE A 29 -0.58 -7.85 4.19
CA ILE A 29 -1.04 -8.21 2.86
C ILE A 29 0.16 -8.55 2.00
N SER A 30 0.10 -9.68 1.29
CA SER A 30 1.18 -10.08 0.41
C SER A 30 1.13 -9.29 -0.88
N LEU A 31 2.27 -9.26 -1.58
CA LEU A 31 2.35 -8.62 -2.88
C LEU A 31 1.39 -9.29 -3.87
N PHE A 32 1.25 -10.60 -3.77
CA PHE A 32 0.32 -11.34 -4.60
C PHE A 32 -1.11 -10.86 -4.38
N ASP A 33 -1.48 -10.70 -3.12
CA ASP A 33 -2.83 -10.24 -2.78
C ASP A 33 -3.08 -8.83 -3.29
N LEU A 34 -2.09 -7.96 -3.18
CA LEU A 34 -2.21 -6.61 -3.72
C LEU A 34 -2.38 -6.63 -5.23
N SER A 35 -1.58 -7.43 -5.90
CA SER A 35 -1.65 -7.57 -7.35
C SER A 35 -3.02 -8.09 -7.77
N SER A 36 -3.49 -9.13 -7.11
CA SER A 36 -4.76 -9.77 -7.42
C SER A 36 -5.94 -8.84 -7.12
N GLY A 37 -5.89 -8.15 -6.00
CA GLY A 37 -6.99 -7.29 -5.58
C GLY A 37 -7.10 -5.99 -6.35
N THR A 38 -5.98 -5.47 -6.85
CA THR A 38 -5.98 -4.23 -7.61
C THR A 38 -6.04 -4.45 -9.12
N GLY A 39 -5.76 -5.68 -9.57
CA GLY A 39 -5.68 -5.97 -10.99
C GLY A 39 -4.39 -5.49 -11.64
N LEU A 40 -3.42 -5.07 -10.84
CA LEU A 40 -2.13 -4.58 -11.35
C LEU A 40 -1.10 -5.69 -11.32
N SER A 41 -0.07 -5.56 -12.16
CA SER A 41 1.05 -6.49 -12.12
C SER A 41 1.83 -6.29 -10.82
N LYS A 42 2.60 -7.30 -10.43
CA LYS A 42 3.43 -7.19 -9.24
C LYS A 42 4.41 -6.03 -9.34
N ARG A 43 4.94 -5.81 -10.52
CA ARG A 43 5.87 -4.69 -10.74
C ARG A 43 5.18 -3.36 -10.52
N SER A 44 3.99 -3.20 -11.07
CA SER A 44 3.23 -1.96 -10.88
C SER A 44 2.90 -1.73 -9.42
N VAL A 45 2.54 -2.80 -8.70
CA VAL A 45 2.29 -2.71 -7.27
C VAL A 45 3.54 -2.27 -6.52
N GLN A 46 4.68 -2.86 -6.85
CA GLN A 46 5.94 -2.49 -6.19
C GLN A 46 6.29 -1.03 -6.42
N GLU A 47 6.14 -0.57 -7.65
CA GLU A 47 6.39 0.84 -7.97
C GLU A 47 5.45 1.75 -7.23
N ALA A 48 4.18 1.37 -7.16
CA ALA A 48 3.18 2.14 -6.45
C ALA A 48 3.50 2.23 -4.95
N LEU A 49 3.91 1.10 -4.37
CA LEU A 49 4.27 1.06 -2.96
C LEU A 49 5.48 1.95 -2.67
N GLN A 50 6.47 1.92 -3.53
CA GLN A 50 7.64 2.78 -3.37
C GLN A 50 7.25 4.25 -3.44
N TRP A 51 6.41 4.60 -4.39
CA TRP A 51 5.95 5.97 -4.56
C TRP A 51 5.19 6.45 -3.32
N LEU A 52 4.27 5.61 -2.82
CA LEU A 52 3.49 5.95 -1.64
C LEU A 52 4.37 6.06 -0.39
N SER A 53 5.34 5.17 -0.27
CA SER A 53 6.26 5.17 0.86
C SER A 53 7.15 6.41 0.86
N LYS A 54 7.62 6.81 -0.33
CA LYS A 54 8.42 8.01 -0.48
C LYS A 54 7.67 9.25 -0.05
N ARG A 55 6.38 9.28 -0.33
CA ARG A 55 5.54 10.41 0.05
C ARG A 55 5.00 10.29 1.46
N ARG A 56 5.43 9.24 2.18
CA ARG A 56 5.05 9.01 3.57
C ARG A 56 3.55 8.85 3.76
N LEU A 57 2.89 8.34 2.73
CA LEU A 57 1.47 8.02 2.83
C LEU A 57 1.26 6.64 3.44
N ILE A 58 2.24 5.76 3.29
CA ILE A 58 2.23 4.44 3.90
C ILE A 58 3.58 4.14 4.50
N SER A 59 3.60 3.18 5.41
CA SER A 59 4.82 2.60 5.96
C SER A 59 4.81 1.11 5.68
N ILE A 60 5.97 0.56 5.36
CA ILE A 60 6.11 -0.86 5.06
C ILE A 60 7.06 -1.46 6.09
N GLN A 61 6.62 -2.51 6.77
CA GLN A 61 7.43 -3.18 7.76
C GLN A 61 7.45 -4.68 7.50
N ARG A 62 8.59 -5.30 7.77
CA ARG A 62 8.74 -6.74 7.66
C ARG A 62 9.53 -7.26 8.84
N ALA A 63 9.09 -8.40 9.37
CA ALA A 63 9.84 -9.07 10.43
C ALA A 63 11.08 -9.74 9.85
N SER A 64 11.01 -10.21 8.61
CA SER A 64 12.13 -10.84 7.93
C SER A 64 11.93 -10.69 6.43
N ILE A 65 12.93 -11.12 5.65
CA ILE A 65 12.86 -11.03 4.19
C ILE A 65 11.70 -11.84 3.64
N THR A 66 11.41 -12.98 4.26
CA THR A 66 10.37 -13.88 3.78
C THR A 66 9.02 -13.61 4.40
N ALA A 67 8.95 -12.74 5.40
CA ALA A 67 7.69 -12.44 6.07
C ALA A 67 6.79 -11.61 5.17
N VAL A 68 5.49 -11.80 5.33
CA VAL A 68 4.50 -10.98 4.65
C VAL A 68 4.59 -9.56 5.20
N PRO A 69 4.73 -8.55 4.32
CA PRO A 69 4.86 -7.18 4.82
C PRO A 69 3.61 -6.70 5.52
N VAL A 70 3.81 -5.84 6.50
CA VAL A 70 2.73 -5.15 7.18
C VAL A 70 2.73 -3.70 6.71
N TYR A 71 1.59 -3.24 6.23
CA TYR A 71 1.45 -1.88 5.72
C TYR A 71 0.66 -1.05 6.71
N THR A 72 1.19 0.12 7.03
CA THR A 72 0.49 1.11 7.84
C THR A 72 0.07 2.24 6.92
N VAL A 73 -1.22 2.51 6.85
CA VAL A 73 -1.74 3.58 5.99
C VAL A 73 -1.88 4.83 6.84
N LYS A 74 -1.18 5.87 6.43
CA LYS A 74 -1.20 7.15 7.13
C LYS A 74 -2.24 8.05 6.48
N ARG A 75 -2.89 8.85 7.31
CA ARG A 75 -3.85 9.82 6.84
C ARG A 75 -3.20 11.20 6.90
N PRO A 76 -2.80 11.74 5.75
CA PRO A 76 -2.07 13.00 5.76
C PRO A 76 -2.88 14.16 6.33
N TRP A 77 -4.20 14.06 6.28
CA TRP A 77 -5.08 15.11 6.80
C TRP A 77 -5.44 14.91 8.27
N ALA A 78 -5.07 13.78 8.86
CA ALA A 78 -5.38 13.48 10.26
C ALA A 78 -4.21 13.83 11.15
N ARG A 79 -4.49 14.10 12.38
CA ARG A 79 -3.45 14.43 13.35
C ARG A 79 -3.33 13.38 14.42
#